data_f41a37d8e9fdd8a1fd5591bfe0335923
#
_entry.id   f41a37d8e9fdd8a1fd5591bfe0335923
#
_cell.length_a   1.000
_cell.length_b   1.000
_cell.length_c   1.000
_cell.angle_alpha   90.00
_cell.angle_beta   90.00
_cell.angle_gamma   90.00
#
_symmetry.space_group_name_H-M   'P 1'
#
loop_
_entity.id
_entity.type
_entity.pdbx_description
1 polymer ?
#
loop_
_entity_poly.entity_id
_entity_poly.type
_entity_poly.pdbx_seq_one_letter_code
_entity_poly.pdbx_strand_id
1 'polypeptide(L)'
;MKRSRNMLLFTLFLIGSVLIVISINIFLVSIVGYHFNSQTDLKAYSSNVNTVNQTLQAKRGFILDRNGEIIAQDNETYTIYAIVDSSRPSYKNKPAYVVDKDTTAETLAVYLDAPVDYIKERLLSASYQTEFGIYGKSLSLVQKEEIEALELPGIGFSKTLSRYYPLNHFASYLIGFVNQENNKTQGMMGIEGSYNTLLAGKDG
;
A
#
# COMPACT_ATOMS: atom_id res chain seq x y z
N MET A 1 -27.12 -38.07 -55.42
CA MET A 1 -26.29 -36.83 -55.46
C MET A 1 -26.92 -35.57 -54.83
N LYS A 2 -28.20 -35.27 -55.00
CA LYS A 2 -28.85 -34.06 -54.37
C LYS A 2 -28.81 -34.07 -52.83
N ARG A 3 -29.00 -35.23 -52.17
CA ARG A 3 -29.07 -35.35 -50.70
C ARG A 3 -27.73 -35.05 -50.01
N SER A 4 -26.61 -35.48 -50.60
CA SER A 4 -25.26 -35.19 -50.05
C SER A 4 -24.88 -33.72 -50.18
N ARG A 5 -25.29 -33.05 -51.27
CA ARG A 5 -25.07 -31.61 -51.49
C ARG A 5 -25.84 -30.74 -50.48
N ASN A 6 -27.08 -31.10 -50.18
CA ASN A 6 -27.89 -30.38 -49.17
C ASN A 6 -27.32 -30.57 -47.76
N MET A 7 -26.80 -31.75 -47.42
CA MET A 7 -26.15 -32.00 -46.15
C MET A 7 -24.84 -31.21 -46.01
N LEU A 8 -24.06 -31.13 -47.09
CA LEU A 8 -22.82 -30.32 -47.13
C LEU A 8 -23.12 -28.82 -46.99
N LEU A 9 -24.14 -28.31 -47.65
CA LEU A 9 -24.56 -26.92 -47.50
C LEU A 9 -25.08 -26.62 -46.10
N PHE A 10 -25.78 -27.56 -45.46
CA PHE A 10 -26.25 -27.41 -44.08
C PHE A 10 -25.11 -27.39 -43.09
N THR A 11 -24.09 -28.26 -43.24
CA THR A 11 -22.91 -28.24 -42.38
C THR A 11 -22.08 -26.97 -42.55
N LEU A 12 -21.90 -26.48 -43.78
CA LEU A 12 -21.23 -25.21 -44.06
C LEU A 12 -21.98 -24.02 -43.45
N PHE A 13 -23.30 -24.00 -43.51
CA PHE A 13 -24.13 -22.97 -42.89
C PHE A 13 -23.99 -23.00 -41.37
N LEU A 14 -23.97 -24.18 -40.75
CA LEU A 14 -23.82 -24.35 -39.30
C LEU A 14 -22.40 -23.87 -38.85
N ILE A 15 -21.35 -24.24 -39.55
CA ILE A 15 -20.01 -23.77 -39.27
C ILE A 15 -19.93 -22.24 -39.44
N GLY A 16 -20.51 -21.69 -40.50
CA GLY A 16 -20.54 -20.25 -40.74
C GLY A 16 -21.25 -19.48 -39.63
N SER A 17 -22.39 -20.00 -39.13
CA SER A 17 -23.12 -19.38 -38.03
C SER A 17 -22.34 -19.36 -36.72
N VAL A 18 -21.61 -20.44 -36.40
CA VAL A 18 -20.75 -20.51 -35.23
C VAL A 18 -19.60 -19.50 -35.33
N LEU A 19 -18.95 -19.39 -36.50
CA LEU A 19 -17.88 -18.41 -36.73
C LEU A 19 -18.38 -16.98 -36.59
N ILE A 20 -19.58 -16.66 -37.05
CA ILE A 20 -20.19 -15.33 -36.90
C ILE A 20 -20.42 -15.03 -35.40
N VAL A 21 -20.96 -15.96 -34.61
CA VAL A 21 -21.17 -15.77 -33.18
C VAL A 21 -19.85 -15.54 -32.44
N ILE A 22 -18.82 -16.32 -32.76
CA ILE A 22 -17.46 -16.13 -32.18
C ILE A 22 -16.92 -14.76 -32.58
N SER A 23 -17.01 -14.35 -33.82
CA SER A 23 -16.53 -13.05 -34.30
C SER A 23 -17.22 -11.88 -33.59
N ILE A 24 -18.55 -11.97 -33.44
CA ILE A 24 -19.31 -10.96 -32.67
C ILE A 24 -18.85 -10.91 -31.21
N ASN A 25 -18.64 -12.06 -30.58
CA ASN A 25 -18.18 -12.12 -29.21
C ASN A 25 -16.79 -11.49 -29.07
N ILE A 26 -15.83 -11.82 -29.95
CA ILE A 26 -14.49 -11.21 -29.97
C ILE A 26 -14.58 -9.69 -30.18
N PHE A 27 -15.43 -9.23 -31.09
CA PHE A 27 -15.64 -7.81 -31.34
C PHE A 27 -16.17 -7.09 -30.08
N LEU A 28 -17.17 -7.65 -29.40
CA LEU A 28 -17.74 -7.08 -28.18
C LEU A 28 -16.71 -7.01 -27.05
N VAL A 29 -15.93 -8.05 -26.84
CA VAL A 29 -14.90 -8.08 -25.81
C VAL A 29 -13.74 -7.13 -26.14
N SER A 30 -13.27 -7.12 -27.39
CA SER A 30 -12.05 -6.38 -27.79
C SER A 30 -12.30 -4.88 -28.00
N ILE A 31 -13.42 -4.49 -28.56
CA ILE A 31 -13.69 -3.08 -28.92
C ILE A 31 -14.64 -2.43 -27.92
N VAL A 32 -15.73 -3.09 -27.56
CA VAL A 32 -16.73 -2.54 -26.62
C VAL A 32 -16.26 -2.72 -25.18
N GLY A 33 -15.48 -3.78 -24.89
CA GLY A 33 -15.02 -4.11 -23.53
C GLY A 33 -16.12 -4.75 -22.70
N TYR A 34 -17.14 -5.34 -23.33
CA TYR A 34 -18.25 -5.97 -22.65
C TYR A 34 -18.25 -7.48 -22.84
N HIS A 35 -18.30 -8.23 -21.74
CA HIS A 35 -18.38 -9.69 -21.79
C HIS A 35 -19.80 -10.16 -21.51
N PHE A 36 -20.49 -10.66 -22.55
CA PHE A 36 -21.92 -11.00 -22.51
C PHE A 36 -22.28 -12.05 -21.45
N ASN A 37 -21.40 -13.04 -21.26
CA ASN A 37 -21.68 -14.15 -20.35
C ASN A 37 -21.53 -13.79 -18.86
N SER A 38 -20.64 -12.84 -18.52
CA SER A 38 -20.45 -12.36 -17.15
C SER A 38 -21.12 -11.02 -16.85
N GLN A 39 -21.74 -10.39 -17.86
CA GLN A 39 -22.37 -9.06 -17.78
C GLN A 39 -21.44 -7.98 -17.17
N THR A 40 -20.14 -8.13 -17.34
CA THR A 40 -19.12 -7.25 -16.76
C THR A 40 -18.58 -6.28 -17.81
N ASP A 41 -18.50 -5.01 -17.45
CA ASP A 41 -17.75 -4.01 -18.21
C ASP A 41 -16.26 -4.17 -17.91
N LEU A 42 -15.53 -4.77 -18.84
CA LEU A 42 -14.10 -5.05 -18.69
C LEU A 42 -13.25 -3.78 -18.66
N LYS A 43 -13.72 -2.67 -19.26
CA LYS A 43 -13.02 -1.39 -19.20
C LYS A 43 -13.14 -0.76 -17.83
N ALA A 44 -14.33 -0.75 -17.25
CA ALA A 44 -14.57 -0.30 -15.87
C ALA A 44 -13.83 -1.18 -14.87
N TYR A 45 -13.83 -2.51 -15.05
CA TYR A 45 -13.08 -3.44 -14.22
C TYR A 45 -11.57 -3.19 -14.32
N SER A 46 -11.04 -3.05 -15.53
CA SER A 46 -9.61 -2.80 -15.76
C SER A 46 -9.15 -1.45 -15.16
N SER A 47 -9.97 -0.41 -15.29
CA SER A 47 -9.64 0.89 -14.67
C SER A 47 -9.61 0.82 -13.15
N ASN A 48 -10.55 0.10 -12.54
CA ASN A 48 -10.62 -0.04 -11.09
C ASN A 48 -9.50 -0.93 -10.52
N VAL A 49 -9.06 -1.95 -11.27
CA VAL A 49 -7.99 -2.86 -10.82
C VAL A 49 -6.60 -2.31 -11.07
N ASN A 50 -6.40 -1.57 -12.18
CA ASN A 50 -5.09 -1.08 -12.58
C ASN A 50 -4.80 0.36 -12.12
N THR A 51 -5.79 1.10 -11.60
CA THR A 51 -5.60 2.45 -11.10
C THR A 51 -5.42 2.42 -9.59
N VAL A 52 -4.20 2.55 -9.12
CA VAL A 52 -3.90 2.79 -7.71
C VAL A 52 -3.90 4.30 -7.51
N ASN A 53 -4.93 4.83 -6.89
CA ASN A 53 -4.95 6.23 -6.44
C ASN A 53 -4.11 6.32 -5.18
N GLN A 54 -2.90 6.84 -5.30
CA GLN A 54 -2.04 7.12 -4.17
C GLN A 54 -2.01 8.63 -3.92
N THR A 55 -2.54 9.04 -2.78
CA THR A 55 -2.43 10.42 -2.33
C THR A 55 -0.99 10.68 -1.89
N LEU A 56 -0.33 11.64 -2.55
CA LEU A 56 0.98 12.11 -2.12
C LEU A 56 0.80 13.12 -0.99
N GLN A 57 1.22 12.74 0.20
CA GLN A 57 1.17 13.63 1.37
C GLN A 57 2.09 14.82 1.19
N ALA A 58 1.53 16.01 1.38
CA ALA A 58 2.33 17.22 1.44
C ALA A 58 3.22 17.23 2.69
N LYS A 59 4.48 17.62 2.52
CA LYS A 59 5.35 17.93 3.66
C LYS A 59 4.84 19.18 4.36
N ARG A 60 4.75 19.12 5.68
CA ARG A 60 4.39 20.27 6.50
C ARG A 60 5.50 21.32 6.49
N GLY A 61 5.13 22.60 6.43
CA GLY A 61 6.08 23.71 6.40
C GLY A 61 7.05 23.70 7.59
N PHE A 62 8.24 24.25 7.37
CA PHE A 62 9.24 24.42 8.43
C PHE A 62 8.79 25.49 9.43
N ILE A 63 9.16 25.33 10.69
CA ILE A 63 9.17 26.39 11.67
C ILE A 63 10.64 26.74 11.91
N LEU A 64 10.99 27.99 11.66
CA LEU A 64 12.34 28.51 11.77
C LEU A 64 12.41 29.57 12.88
N ASP A 65 13.60 29.73 13.44
CA ASP A 65 13.89 30.87 14.31
C ASP A 65 14.19 32.13 13.46
N ARG A 66 14.49 33.25 14.12
CA ARG A 66 14.85 34.50 13.45
C ARG A 66 16.15 34.45 12.64
N ASN A 67 17.00 33.48 12.88
CA ASN A 67 18.29 33.28 12.21
C ASN A 67 18.18 32.27 11.05
N GLY A 68 16.99 31.65 10.88
CA GLY A 68 16.76 30.61 9.89
C GLY A 68 17.06 29.20 10.37
N GLU A 69 17.35 29.01 11.68
CA GLU A 69 17.58 27.69 12.25
C GLU A 69 16.26 26.91 12.39
N ILE A 70 16.32 25.62 12.11
CA ILE A 70 15.14 24.74 12.10
C ILE A 70 14.69 24.42 13.52
N ILE A 71 13.48 24.83 13.87
CA ILE A 71 12.80 24.48 15.13
C ILE A 71 11.87 23.27 14.95
N ALA A 72 11.20 23.16 13.80
CA ALA A 72 10.37 21.99 13.46
C ALA A 72 10.39 21.73 11.95
N GLN A 73 10.52 20.44 11.60
CA GLN A 73 10.47 19.97 10.22
C GLN A 73 9.85 18.60 10.13
N ASP A 74 9.44 18.18 8.93
CA ASP A 74 9.04 16.80 8.68
C ASP A 74 10.26 15.97 8.27
N ASN A 75 10.42 14.82 8.92
CA ASN A 75 11.38 13.79 8.54
C ASN A 75 10.65 12.59 7.95
N GLU A 76 11.28 11.95 6.97
CA GLU A 76 10.82 10.69 6.43
C GLU A 76 11.15 9.57 7.41
N THR A 77 10.12 8.84 7.82
CA THR A 77 10.21 7.67 8.68
C THR A 77 9.51 6.49 8.01
N TYR A 78 9.74 5.31 8.52
CA TYR A 78 9.16 4.08 7.98
C TYR A 78 8.38 3.35 9.06
N THR A 79 7.26 2.76 8.67
CA THR A 79 6.49 1.84 9.49
C THR A 79 6.63 0.46 8.89
N ILE A 80 7.10 -0.50 9.68
CA ILE A 80 7.22 -1.89 9.26
C ILE A 80 5.89 -2.61 9.42
N TYR A 81 5.54 -3.45 8.45
CA TYR A 81 4.40 -4.33 8.49
C TYR A 81 4.76 -5.74 8.02
N ALA A 82 3.96 -6.71 8.46
CA ALA A 82 4.08 -8.10 8.05
C ALA A 82 2.79 -8.57 7.37
N ILE A 83 2.92 -9.27 6.26
CA ILE A 83 1.83 -10.00 5.62
C ILE A 83 1.81 -11.39 6.21
N VAL A 84 0.73 -11.72 6.90
CA VAL A 84 0.59 -12.97 7.66
C VAL A 84 -0.36 -13.97 7.01
N ASP A 85 -1.11 -13.54 5.99
CA ASP A 85 -2.04 -14.39 5.23
C ASP A 85 -1.29 -15.22 4.18
N SER A 86 -1.29 -16.53 4.37
CA SER A 86 -0.67 -17.52 3.48
C SER A 86 -1.41 -17.71 2.15
N SER A 87 -2.62 -17.18 1.99
CA SER A 87 -3.36 -17.25 0.73
C SER A 87 -2.78 -16.34 -0.36
N ARG A 88 -1.87 -15.44 0.01
CA ARG A 88 -1.24 -14.53 -0.94
C ARG A 88 -0.35 -15.29 -1.94
N PRO A 89 -0.54 -15.10 -3.25
CA PRO A 89 0.29 -15.76 -4.26
C PRO A 89 1.75 -15.32 -4.14
N SER A 90 2.67 -16.29 -4.28
CA SER A 90 4.10 -16.02 -4.33
C SER A 90 4.46 -15.17 -5.54
N TYR A 91 5.41 -14.25 -5.37
CA TYR A 91 5.93 -13.42 -6.43
C TYR A 91 7.39 -13.81 -6.75
N LYS A 92 7.70 -14.08 -8.02
CA LYS A 92 9.03 -14.50 -8.49
C LYS A 92 9.61 -15.68 -7.67
N ASN A 93 8.79 -16.69 -7.35
CA ASN A 93 9.14 -17.85 -6.54
C ASN A 93 9.58 -17.56 -5.09
N LYS A 94 9.37 -16.33 -4.59
CA LYS A 94 9.53 -15.99 -3.17
C LYS A 94 8.15 -15.89 -2.51
N PRO A 95 7.95 -16.46 -1.30
CA PRO A 95 6.71 -16.28 -0.54
C PRO A 95 6.47 -14.79 -0.28
N ALA A 96 5.24 -14.33 -0.51
CA ALA A 96 4.86 -12.94 -0.26
C ALA A 96 4.24 -12.74 1.13
N TYR A 97 4.41 -13.70 2.02
CA TYR A 97 3.93 -13.71 3.40
C TYR A 97 4.99 -14.31 4.33
N VAL A 98 4.85 -14.06 5.63
CA VAL A 98 5.75 -14.60 6.67
C VAL A 98 5.55 -16.10 6.79
N VAL A 99 6.57 -16.88 6.40
CA VAL A 99 6.55 -18.35 6.42
C VAL A 99 6.85 -18.88 7.81
N ASP A 100 8.00 -18.48 8.35
CA ASP A 100 8.45 -18.88 9.70
C ASP A 100 8.23 -17.72 10.67
N LYS A 101 7.15 -17.81 11.42
CA LYS A 101 6.73 -16.77 12.36
C LYS A 101 7.61 -16.69 13.59
N ASP A 102 8.15 -17.83 14.04
CA ASP A 102 8.99 -17.88 15.24
C ASP A 102 10.35 -17.24 14.98
N THR A 103 11.07 -17.72 13.96
CA THR A 103 12.38 -17.14 13.57
C THR A 103 12.24 -15.65 13.17
N THR A 104 11.17 -15.29 12.46
CA THR A 104 10.93 -13.89 12.10
C THR A 104 10.68 -13.03 13.34
N ALA A 105 9.96 -13.53 14.34
CA ALA A 105 9.69 -12.80 15.58
C ALA A 105 10.99 -12.57 16.37
N GLU A 106 11.81 -13.60 16.55
CA GLU A 106 13.11 -13.51 17.24
C GLU A 106 14.03 -12.49 16.55
N THR A 107 14.09 -12.56 15.22
CA THR A 107 14.94 -11.65 14.44
C THR A 107 14.44 -10.21 14.54
N LEU A 108 13.17 -9.96 14.28
CA LEU A 108 12.60 -8.59 14.32
C LEU A 108 12.65 -7.98 15.73
N ALA A 109 12.50 -8.78 16.77
CA ALA A 109 12.55 -8.31 18.16
C ALA A 109 13.87 -7.60 18.47
N VAL A 110 14.99 -8.08 17.93
CA VAL A 110 16.32 -7.47 18.11
C VAL A 110 16.39 -6.10 17.43
N TYR A 111 15.93 -6.02 16.18
CA TYR A 111 16.01 -4.77 15.38
C TYR A 111 15.00 -3.70 15.82
N LEU A 112 13.86 -4.12 16.35
CA LEU A 112 12.79 -3.23 16.81
C LEU A 112 12.87 -2.90 18.30
N ASP A 113 13.85 -3.47 19.02
CA ASP A 113 13.95 -3.36 20.48
C ASP A 113 12.62 -3.69 21.18
N ALA A 114 12.01 -4.80 20.76
CA ALA A 114 10.69 -5.21 21.19
C ALA A 114 10.70 -6.59 21.85
N PRO A 115 9.77 -6.87 22.79
CA PRO A 115 9.63 -8.21 23.33
C PRO A 115 9.29 -9.23 22.24
N VAL A 116 9.98 -10.37 22.21
CA VAL A 116 9.75 -11.44 21.22
C VAL A 116 8.29 -11.90 21.22
N ASP A 117 7.71 -12.10 22.41
CA ASP A 117 6.33 -12.55 22.56
C ASP A 117 5.33 -11.56 21.94
N TYR A 118 5.59 -10.25 22.06
CA TYR A 118 4.77 -9.22 21.43
C TYR A 118 4.80 -9.32 19.92
N ILE A 119 5.99 -9.47 19.32
CA ILE A 119 6.13 -9.63 17.86
C ILE A 119 5.44 -10.90 17.39
N LYS A 120 5.64 -12.00 18.14
CA LYS A 120 5.03 -13.30 17.85
C LYS A 120 3.49 -13.23 17.88
N GLU A 121 2.90 -12.60 18.90
CA GLU A 121 1.46 -12.38 18.98
C GLU A 121 0.92 -11.64 17.74
N ARG A 122 1.63 -10.60 17.30
CA ARG A 122 1.27 -9.86 16.08
C ARG A 122 1.33 -10.72 14.82
N LEU A 123 2.36 -11.53 14.66
CA LEU A 123 2.51 -12.44 13.52
C LEU A 123 1.50 -13.59 13.52
N LEU A 124 0.94 -13.94 14.68
CA LEU A 124 -0.11 -14.95 14.82
C LEU A 124 -1.52 -14.41 14.62
N SER A 125 -1.67 -13.09 14.42
CA SER A 125 -2.99 -12.50 14.22
C SER A 125 -3.71 -13.07 12.99
N ALA A 126 -5.04 -13.13 13.04
CA ALA A 126 -5.89 -13.63 11.95
C ALA A 126 -6.20 -12.56 10.89
N SER A 127 -5.33 -11.56 10.73
CA SER A 127 -5.47 -10.47 9.75
C SER A 127 -4.67 -10.76 8.48
N TYR A 128 -5.01 -10.08 7.40
CA TYR A 128 -4.22 -10.14 6.16
C TYR A 128 -2.82 -9.57 6.36
N GLN A 129 -2.74 -8.43 7.05
CA GLN A 129 -1.52 -7.68 7.34
C GLN A 129 -1.55 -7.21 8.78
N THR A 130 -0.40 -7.17 9.43
CA THR A 130 -0.25 -6.66 10.79
C THR A 130 0.90 -5.65 10.88
N GLU A 131 0.77 -4.71 11.81
CA GLU A 131 1.81 -3.76 12.20
C GLU A 131 2.28 -4.05 13.62
N PHE A 132 3.48 -3.59 13.97
CA PHE A 132 4.09 -3.87 15.28
C PHE A 132 3.94 -2.71 16.27
N GLY A 133 2.86 -1.93 16.14
CA GLY A 133 2.51 -0.86 17.07
C GLY A 133 3.61 0.17 17.23
N ILE A 134 3.92 0.53 18.47
CA ILE A 134 4.94 1.55 18.78
C ILE A 134 6.35 1.14 18.38
N TYR A 135 6.66 -0.15 18.40
CA TYR A 135 7.99 -0.68 18.06
C TYR A 135 8.27 -0.68 16.56
N GLY A 136 7.21 -0.78 15.75
CA GLY A 136 7.33 -0.82 14.29
C GLY A 136 7.12 0.53 13.59
N LYS A 137 6.93 1.62 14.33
CA LYS A 137 6.70 2.97 13.78
C LYS A 137 7.94 3.85 13.90
N SER A 138 7.98 4.88 13.06
CA SER A 138 9.04 5.91 13.08
C SER A 138 10.46 5.37 12.92
N LEU A 139 10.63 4.27 12.21
CA LEU A 139 11.95 3.72 11.90
C LEU A 139 12.73 4.68 11.00
N SER A 140 14.02 4.81 11.26
CA SER A 140 14.95 5.54 10.42
C SER A 140 15.21 4.80 9.09
N LEU A 141 15.75 5.49 8.10
CA LEU A 141 16.19 4.86 6.85
C LEU A 141 17.22 3.73 7.11
N VAL A 142 18.15 3.96 8.03
CA VAL A 142 19.18 2.97 8.38
C VAL A 142 18.55 1.69 8.94
N GLN A 143 17.66 1.81 9.92
CA GLN A 143 16.97 0.64 10.48
C GLN A 143 16.14 -0.10 9.42
N LYS A 144 15.47 0.64 8.52
CA LYS A 144 14.74 0.05 7.40
C LYS A 144 15.68 -0.76 6.50
N GLU A 145 16.82 -0.20 6.10
CA GLU A 145 17.80 -0.86 5.23
C GLU A 145 18.43 -2.09 5.90
N GLU A 146 18.73 -2.02 7.19
CA GLU A 146 19.24 -3.16 7.97
C GLU A 146 18.24 -4.32 8.01
N ILE A 147 16.96 -4.05 8.26
CA ILE A 147 15.92 -5.09 8.28
C ILE A 147 15.64 -5.61 6.86
N GLU A 148 15.65 -4.74 5.85
CA GLU A 148 15.44 -5.11 4.45
C GLU A 148 16.56 -6.04 3.93
N ALA A 149 17.78 -5.84 4.38
CA ALA A 149 18.93 -6.69 4.05
C ALA A 149 18.81 -8.13 4.59
N LEU A 150 17.92 -8.39 5.56
CA LEU A 150 17.63 -9.73 6.06
C LEU A 150 16.76 -10.54 5.08
N GLU A 151 16.20 -9.91 4.06
CA GLU A 151 15.32 -10.53 3.06
C GLU A 151 14.19 -11.38 3.65
N LEU A 152 13.62 -10.98 4.80
CA LEU A 152 12.55 -11.72 5.49
C LEU A 152 11.28 -11.73 4.62
N PRO A 153 10.74 -12.93 4.30
CA PRO A 153 9.55 -13.02 3.46
C PRO A 153 8.34 -12.39 4.14
N GLY A 154 7.54 -11.64 3.38
CA GLY A 154 6.31 -11.03 3.87
C GLY A 154 6.49 -9.78 4.71
N ILE A 155 7.71 -9.34 4.99
CA ILE A 155 8.00 -8.06 5.65
C ILE A 155 8.04 -6.94 4.60
N GLY A 156 7.44 -5.81 4.94
CA GLY A 156 7.43 -4.63 4.09
C GLY A 156 7.43 -3.34 4.90
N PHE A 157 7.66 -2.23 4.21
CA PHE A 157 7.74 -0.90 4.82
C PHE A 157 6.80 0.07 4.13
N SER A 158 6.12 0.86 4.94
CA SER A 158 5.33 2.00 4.51
C SER A 158 6.05 3.28 4.90
N LYS A 159 6.25 4.17 3.92
CA LYS A 159 6.86 5.49 4.16
C LYS A 159 5.84 6.41 4.79
N THR A 160 6.25 7.12 5.84
CA THR A 160 5.43 8.06 6.58
C THR A 160 6.22 9.35 6.86
N LEU A 161 5.56 10.48 6.93
CA LEU A 161 6.16 11.73 7.38
C LEU A 161 5.93 11.88 8.88
N SER A 162 6.99 12.11 9.64
CA SER A 162 6.92 12.36 11.08
C SER A 162 7.46 13.75 11.40
N ARG A 163 6.77 14.49 12.27
CA ARG A 163 7.22 15.80 12.71
C ARG A 163 8.41 15.68 13.66
N TYR A 164 9.49 16.37 13.36
CA TYR A 164 10.74 16.33 14.13
C TYR A 164 11.06 17.71 14.70
N TYR A 165 11.42 17.73 15.97
CA TYR A 165 11.78 18.93 16.73
C TYR A 165 13.23 18.80 17.21
N PRO A 166 14.22 19.38 16.48
CA PRO A 166 15.65 19.23 16.80
C PRO A 166 16.02 19.66 18.22
N LEU A 167 15.33 20.65 18.74
CA LEU A 167 15.59 21.22 20.07
C LEU A 167 14.81 20.54 21.20
N ASN A 168 14.19 19.37 20.92
CA ASN A 168 13.39 18.57 21.86
C ASN A 168 12.35 19.41 22.64
N HIS A 169 12.55 19.62 23.93
CA HIS A 169 11.60 20.31 24.80
C HIS A 169 11.69 21.84 24.79
N PHE A 170 12.57 22.42 23.96
CA PHE A 170 12.70 23.87 23.88
C PHE A 170 11.41 24.52 23.44
N ALA A 171 10.93 25.48 24.25
CA ALA A 171 9.71 26.25 23.99
C ALA A 171 8.49 25.40 23.57
N SER A 172 8.36 24.18 24.07
CA SER A 172 7.35 23.20 23.65
C SER A 172 5.92 23.73 23.75
N TYR A 173 5.58 24.56 24.73
CA TYR A 173 4.27 25.22 24.83
C TYR A 173 4.03 26.29 23.77
N LEU A 174 5.09 27.00 23.36
CA LEU A 174 4.99 28.02 22.32
C LEU A 174 4.92 27.37 20.93
N ILE A 175 5.81 26.42 20.66
CA ILE A 175 5.87 25.70 19.37
C ILE A 175 4.65 24.80 19.23
N GLY A 176 4.28 24.11 20.30
CA GLY A 176 3.20 23.12 20.31
C GLY A 176 3.64 21.76 19.78
N PHE A 177 2.66 20.99 19.39
CA PHE A 177 2.88 19.64 18.84
C PHE A 177 1.80 19.33 17.79
N VAL A 178 2.06 18.30 17.02
CA VAL A 178 1.13 17.75 16.04
C VAL A 178 0.61 16.39 16.48
N ASN A 179 -0.62 16.06 16.08
CA ASN A 179 -1.16 14.71 16.11
C ASN A 179 -1.19 14.17 14.67
N GLN A 180 -0.91 12.89 14.53
CA GLN A 180 -0.98 12.20 13.25
C GLN A 180 -2.11 11.17 13.30
N GLU A 181 -3.14 11.42 12.53
CA GLU A 181 -4.29 10.52 12.43
C GLU A 181 -4.63 10.28 10.96
N ASN A 182 -4.85 9.03 10.59
CA ASN A 182 -5.18 8.62 9.21
C ASN A 182 -4.21 9.20 8.15
N ASN A 183 -2.92 9.18 8.46
CA ASN A 183 -1.87 9.76 7.63
C ASN A 183 -1.95 11.29 7.43
N LYS A 184 -2.73 11.99 8.22
CA LYS A 184 -2.78 13.46 8.22
C LYS A 184 -2.17 14.02 9.49
N THR A 185 -1.28 14.98 9.31
CA THR A 185 -0.64 15.69 10.41
C THR A 185 -1.40 16.95 10.73
N GLN A 186 -1.94 17.06 11.94
CA GLN A 186 -2.70 18.21 12.41
C GLN A 186 -2.01 18.87 13.60
N GLY A 187 -1.80 20.18 13.53
CA GLY A 187 -1.30 20.97 14.66
C GLY A 187 -2.36 21.08 15.76
N MET A 188 -1.95 20.78 17.01
CA MET A 188 -2.88 20.71 18.14
C MET A 188 -2.82 21.97 19.01
N MET A 189 -1.66 22.54 19.22
CA MET A 189 -1.48 23.75 20.06
C MET A 189 -0.26 24.56 19.62
N GLY A 190 -0.06 25.74 20.22
CA GLY A 190 1.06 26.62 19.95
C GLY A 190 1.08 27.14 18.52
N ILE A 191 2.26 27.38 17.97
CA ILE A 191 2.47 27.79 16.57
C ILE A 191 1.93 26.73 15.63
N GLU A 192 2.17 25.43 15.92
CA GLU A 192 1.68 24.31 15.14
C GLU A 192 0.14 24.34 14.98
N GLY A 193 -0.58 24.62 16.05
CA GLY A 193 -2.04 24.71 16.03
C GLY A 193 -2.53 26.01 15.37
N SER A 194 -1.99 27.16 15.78
CA SER A 194 -2.44 28.48 15.32
C SER A 194 -2.20 28.70 13.83
N TYR A 195 -1.12 28.17 13.28
CA TYR A 195 -0.76 28.27 11.87
C TYR A 195 -0.99 26.97 11.09
N ASN A 196 -1.83 26.06 11.61
CA ASN A 196 -2.03 24.74 11.01
C ASN A 196 -2.39 24.81 9.52
N THR A 197 -3.27 25.70 9.10
CA THR A 197 -3.69 25.86 7.70
C THR A 197 -2.57 26.30 6.76
N LEU A 198 -1.61 27.07 7.25
CA LEU A 198 -0.45 27.52 6.48
C LEU A 198 0.63 26.43 6.44
N LEU A 199 0.80 25.70 7.55
CA LEU A 199 1.83 24.67 7.69
C LEU A 199 1.46 23.35 7.00
N ALA A 200 0.18 22.98 6.94
CA ALA A 200 -0.25 21.66 6.50
C ALA A 200 0.07 21.30 5.05
N GLY A 201 0.34 22.30 4.19
CA GLY A 201 0.52 22.04 2.76
C GLY A 201 -0.78 21.58 2.06
N LYS A 202 -0.65 21.11 0.83
CA LYS A 202 -1.75 20.59 0.03
C LYS A 202 -1.33 19.29 -0.63
N ASP A 203 -2.07 18.23 -0.31
CA ASP A 203 -1.82 16.89 -0.88
C ASP A 203 -2.03 16.90 -2.41
N GLY A 204 -1.25 16.05 -3.10
CA GLY A 204 -1.30 15.87 -4.55
C GLY A 204 -2.04 14.60 -4.98
#